data_c5728951d6ba466d367783c31becd908
#
_entry.id   c5728951d6ba466d367783c31becd908
#
_cell.length_a   1.000
_cell.length_b   1.000
_cell.length_c   1.000
_cell.angle_alpha   90.00
_cell.angle_beta   90.00
_cell.angle_gamma   90.00
#
_symmetry.space_group_name_H-M   'P 1'
#
loop_
_entity.id
_entity.type
_entity.pdbx_description
1 polymer ?
#
loop_
_entity_poly.entity_id
_entity_poly.type
_entity_poly.pdbx_seq_one_letter_code
_entity_poly.pdbx_strand_id
1 'polypeptide(L)'
;MKQQFHLINESVKQNAINFIRTLPVDQKRPLILDIKEMTRTLDQNRKMWPLLKDLSDQVTWFGNKYDSDDWKDLITSMVAKAKRQEQRMAPGLDGGVVMFGQRTSKMTVRQMVEVIEAIYWFGTQQGVKFSEKSRLEIEWAKEWGEQHG
;
A
#
# COMPACT_ATOMS: atom_id res chain seq x y z
N MET A 1 -11.80 6.91 16.97
CA MET A 1 -12.80 6.91 15.88
C MET A 1 -12.18 7.49 14.62
N LYS A 2 -12.34 6.81 13.52
CA LYS A 2 -11.90 7.33 12.21
C LYS A 2 -13.05 7.18 11.23
N GLN A 3 -13.47 8.30 10.63
CA GLN A 3 -14.53 8.33 9.65
C GLN A 3 -14.07 9.12 8.43
N GLN A 4 -14.27 8.55 7.24
CA GLN A 4 -13.93 9.22 5.98
C GLN A 4 -15.15 9.21 5.06
N PHE A 5 -15.33 10.31 4.34
CA PHE A 5 -16.33 10.43 3.30
C PHE A 5 -15.65 10.82 2.00
N HIS A 6 -15.90 10.06 0.95
CA HIS A 6 -15.43 10.39 -0.40
C HIS A 6 -16.58 11.12 -1.11
N LEU A 7 -16.44 12.42 -1.27
CA LEU A 7 -17.51 13.29 -1.79
C LEU A 7 -17.65 13.12 -3.30
N ILE A 8 -18.09 11.94 -3.72
CA ILE A 8 -18.23 11.61 -5.13
C ILE A 8 -19.56 12.06 -5.76
N ASN A 9 -20.55 12.37 -4.91
CA ASN A 9 -21.85 12.85 -5.36
C ASN A 9 -22.53 13.61 -4.22
N GLU A 10 -23.66 14.24 -4.52
CA GLU A 10 -24.43 15.01 -3.53
C GLU A 10 -24.99 14.16 -2.39
N SER A 11 -25.31 12.90 -2.64
CA SER A 11 -25.80 11.98 -1.62
C SER A 11 -24.76 11.75 -0.53
N VAL A 12 -23.52 11.46 -0.90
CA VAL A 12 -22.43 11.28 0.06
C VAL A 12 -22.13 12.58 0.80
N LYS A 13 -22.15 13.71 0.09
CA LYS A 13 -21.96 15.03 0.72
C LYS A 13 -23.00 15.26 1.80
N GLN A 14 -24.27 14.96 1.52
CA GLN A 14 -25.35 15.12 2.48
C GLN A 14 -25.18 14.21 3.69
N ASN A 15 -24.71 12.98 3.47
CA ASN A 15 -24.41 12.05 4.55
C ASN A 15 -23.28 12.57 5.44
N ALA A 16 -22.27 13.19 4.85
CA ALA A 16 -21.17 13.80 5.60
C ALA A 16 -21.66 14.96 6.46
N ILE A 17 -22.51 15.84 5.90
CA ILE A 17 -23.11 16.96 6.63
C ILE A 17 -23.92 16.45 7.82
N ASN A 18 -24.76 15.44 7.62
CA ASN A 18 -25.58 14.86 8.68
C ASN A 18 -24.71 14.23 9.77
N PHE A 19 -23.62 13.57 9.40
CA PHE A 19 -22.68 13.00 10.36
C PHE A 19 -22.02 14.08 11.20
N ILE A 20 -21.58 15.18 10.56
CA ILE A 20 -20.93 16.30 11.27
C ILE A 20 -21.89 16.91 12.30
N ARG A 21 -23.19 17.01 12.00
CA ARG A 21 -24.20 17.54 12.92
C ARG A 21 -24.32 16.70 14.20
N THR A 22 -23.99 15.42 14.17
CA THR A 22 -24.05 14.55 15.33
C THR A 22 -22.83 14.59 16.21
N LEU A 23 -21.74 15.22 15.73
CA LEU A 23 -20.46 15.22 16.45
C LEU A 23 -20.47 16.22 17.61
N PRO A 24 -19.85 15.84 18.75
CA PRO A 24 -19.74 16.75 19.89
C PRO A 24 -18.69 17.83 19.61
N VAL A 25 -18.93 18.99 20.23
CA VAL A 25 -17.95 20.09 20.24
C VAL A 25 -17.36 20.17 21.64
N ASP A 26 -16.06 19.99 21.77
CA ASP A 26 -15.39 19.97 23.05
C ASP A 26 -14.05 20.71 22.94
N GLN A 27 -13.88 21.76 23.72
CA GLN A 27 -12.67 22.59 23.71
C GLN A 27 -11.45 21.83 24.22
N LYS A 28 -11.64 20.87 25.13
CA LYS A 28 -10.53 20.09 25.72
C LYS A 28 -10.11 18.89 24.88
N ARG A 29 -11.06 18.32 24.12
CA ARG A 29 -10.83 17.17 23.24
C ARG A 29 -11.50 17.41 21.90
N PRO A 30 -11.02 18.39 21.14
CA PRO A 30 -11.64 18.70 19.87
C PRO A 30 -11.47 17.58 18.85
N LEU A 31 -12.50 17.32 18.07
CA LEU A 31 -12.39 16.50 16.87
C LEU A 31 -11.82 17.36 15.73
N ILE A 32 -11.00 16.76 14.90
CA ILE A 32 -10.41 17.46 13.76
C ILE A 32 -11.15 17.04 12.49
N LEU A 33 -11.63 18.04 11.74
CA LEU A 33 -12.17 17.82 10.41
C LEU A 33 -11.10 18.17 9.38
N ASP A 34 -10.63 17.16 8.64
CA ASP A 34 -9.58 17.31 7.64
C ASP A 34 -10.18 17.06 6.24
N ILE A 35 -10.01 18.05 5.36
CA ILE A 35 -10.51 17.98 3.98
C ILE A 35 -9.30 18.03 3.05
N LYS A 36 -9.14 17.00 2.24
CA LYS A 36 -8.03 16.92 1.29
C LYS A 36 -8.48 16.28 -0.01
N GLU A 37 -7.80 16.61 -1.08
CA GLU A 37 -8.05 15.98 -2.36
C GLU A 37 -7.54 14.53 -2.32
N MET A 38 -8.32 13.63 -2.94
CA MET A 38 -7.90 12.26 -3.10
C MET A 38 -6.76 12.21 -4.11
N THR A 39 -5.58 11.81 -3.66
CA THR A 39 -4.43 11.70 -4.55
C THR A 39 -4.51 10.41 -5.36
N ARG A 40 -4.03 10.47 -6.58
CA ARG A 40 -3.89 9.31 -7.48
C ARG A 40 -3.15 8.16 -6.80
N THR A 41 -2.17 8.52 -5.98
CA THR A 41 -1.29 7.61 -5.25
C THR A 41 -2.02 6.75 -4.20
N LEU A 42 -3.06 7.28 -3.54
CA LEU A 42 -3.84 6.54 -2.53
C LEU A 42 -4.65 5.40 -3.14
N ASP A 43 -5.29 5.65 -4.29
CA ASP A 43 -6.08 4.63 -4.98
C ASP A 43 -5.18 3.52 -5.53
N GLN A 44 -4.06 3.88 -6.15
CA GLN A 44 -3.12 2.93 -6.72
C GLN A 44 -2.35 2.14 -5.68
N ASN A 45 -2.08 2.77 -4.52
CA ASN A 45 -1.39 2.10 -3.43
C ASN A 45 -2.18 0.90 -2.89
N ARG A 46 -3.50 0.91 -3.00
CA ARG A 46 -4.35 -0.20 -2.59
C ARG A 46 -4.20 -1.43 -3.47
N LYS A 47 -3.70 -1.25 -4.69
CA LYS A 47 -3.62 -2.33 -5.69
C LYS A 47 -2.63 -3.44 -5.30
N MET A 48 -1.62 -3.11 -4.53
CA MET A 48 -0.64 -4.11 -4.10
C MET A 48 -1.12 -4.98 -2.92
N TRP A 49 -2.08 -4.50 -2.12
CA TRP A 49 -2.44 -5.17 -0.87
C TRP A 49 -3.02 -6.58 -1.06
N PRO A 50 -3.90 -6.86 -2.05
CA PRO A 50 -4.35 -8.24 -2.27
C PRO A 50 -3.19 -9.20 -2.55
N LEU A 51 -2.21 -8.76 -3.33
CA LEU A 51 -1.04 -9.56 -3.64
C LEU A 51 -0.17 -9.82 -2.41
N LEU A 52 0.04 -8.79 -1.60
CA LEU A 52 0.81 -8.92 -0.35
C LEU A 52 0.10 -9.83 0.63
N LYS A 53 -1.24 -9.79 0.68
CA LYS A 53 -2.02 -10.71 1.50
C LYS A 53 -1.83 -12.16 1.04
N ASP A 54 -1.82 -12.40 -0.26
CA ASP A 54 -1.60 -13.74 -0.79
C ASP A 54 -0.21 -14.28 -0.39
N LEU A 55 0.82 -13.43 -0.41
CA LEU A 55 2.13 -13.81 0.09
C LEU A 55 2.10 -14.12 1.58
N SER A 56 1.46 -13.25 2.35
CA SER A 56 1.34 -13.43 3.81
C SER A 56 0.64 -14.75 4.17
N ASP A 57 -0.42 -15.08 3.45
CA ASP A 57 -1.20 -16.29 3.72
C ASP A 57 -0.48 -17.58 3.29
N GLN A 58 0.34 -17.54 2.26
CA GLN A 58 0.83 -18.74 1.58
C GLN A 58 2.33 -19.00 1.71
N VAL A 59 3.15 -17.96 1.97
CA VAL A 59 4.60 -18.10 1.95
C VAL A 59 5.17 -18.14 3.36
N THR A 60 5.99 -19.16 3.62
CA THR A 60 6.88 -19.20 4.78
C THR A 60 8.29 -18.93 4.27
N TRP A 61 8.93 -17.88 4.77
CA TRP A 61 10.25 -17.45 4.30
C TRP A 61 11.28 -17.63 5.41
N PHE A 62 12.26 -18.50 5.15
CA PHE A 62 13.27 -18.87 6.14
C PHE A 62 12.65 -19.28 7.49
N GLY A 63 11.58 -20.09 7.44
CA GLY A 63 10.91 -20.60 8.64
C GLY A 63 9.96 -19.63 9.32
N ASN A 64 9.80 -18.42 8.80
CA ASN A 64 8.97 -17.40 9.41
C ASN A 64 7.77 -17.03 8.53
N LYS A 65 6.66 -16.74 9.19
CA LYS A 65 5.48 -16.14 8.56
C LYS A 65 5.55 -14.62 8.74
N TYR A 66 5.28 -13.90 7.67
CA TYR A 66 5.30 -12.43 7.67
C TYR A 66 3.92 -11.90 7.31
N ASP A 67 3.58 -10.74 7.87
CA ASP A 67 2.32 -10.06 7.51
C ASP A 67 2.48 -9.26 6.21
N SER A 68 1.39 -8.63 5.77
CA SER A 68 1.39 -7.87 4.52
C SER A 68 2.36 -6.69 4.54
N ASP A 69 2.48 -5.99 5.67
CA ASP A 69 3.41 -4.87 5.82
C ASP A 69 4.87 -5.33 5.73
N ASP A 70 5.18 -6.46 6.36
CA ASP A 70 6.52 -7.05 6.27
C ASP A 70 6.85 -7.43 4.84
N TRP A 71 5.92 -8.06 4.14
CA TRP A 71 6.11 -8.42 2.73
C TRP A 71 6.28 -7.20 1.85
N LYS A 72 5.55 -6.11 2.14
CA LYS A 72 5.74 -4.84 1.45
C LYS A 72 7.19 -4.37 1.56
N ASP A 73 7.75 -4.39 2.75
CA ASP A 73 9.14 -3.97 2.96
C ASP A 73 10.13 -4.89 2.26
N LEU A 74 9.91 -6.19 2.31
CA LEU A 74 10.78 -7.16 1.63
C LEU A 74 10.77 -6.96 0.10
N ILE A 75 9.58 -6.80 -0.48
CA ILE A 75 9.44 -6.63 -1.93
C ILE A 75 9.99 -5.28 -2.39
N THR A 76 9.65 -4.20 -1.70
CA THR A 76 10.13 -2.86 -2.09
C THR A 76 11.64 -2.75 -1.95
N SER A 77 12.22 -3.41 -0.94
CA SER A 77 13.67 -3.51 -0.79
C SER A 77 14.32 -4.25 -1.97
N MET A 78 13.71 -5.35 -2.40
CA MET A 78 14.20 -6.11 -3.57
C MET A 78 14.16 -5.26 -4.84
N VAL A 79 13.06 -4.53 -5.07
CA VAL A 79 12.92 -3.65 -6.24
C VAL A 79 13.96 -2.53 -6.21
N ALA A 80 14.16 -1.90 -5.05
CA ALA A 80 15.15 -0.84 -4.88
C ALA A 80 16.57 -1.32 -5.21
N LYS A 81 16.93 -2.52 -4.73
CA LYS A 81 18.25 -3.12 -5.02
C LYS A 81 18.41 -3.45 -6.50
N ALA A 82 17.37 -3.96 -7.14
CA ALA A 82 17.40 -4.28 -8.57
C ALA A 82 17.61 -3.02 -9.42
N LYS A 83 17.15 -1.87 -8.97
CA LYS A 83 17.34 -0.57 -9.63
C LYS A 83 18.62 0.14 -9.17
N ARG A 84 19.41 -0.47 -8.31
CA ARG A 84 20.63 0.14 -7.73
C ARG A 84 20.32 1.43 -6.96
N GLN A 85 19.13 1.54 -6.38
CA GLN A 85 18.76 2.64 -5.51
C GLN A 85 19.37 2.43 -4.13
N GLU A 86 19.77 3.51 -3.48
CA GLU A 86 20.26 3.45 -2.12
C GLU A 86 19.13 3.01 -1.17
N GLN A 87 19.43 1.98 -0.38
CA GLN A 87 18.54 1.60 0.69
C GLN A 87 18.86 2.44 1.92
N ARG A 88 17.84 3.09 2.46
CA ARG A 88 18.01 3.92 3.63
C ARG A 88 18.25 3.04 4.86
N MET A 89 19.35 3.30 5.53
CA MET A 89 19.71 2.61 6.77
C MET A 89 20.21 3.63 7.79
N ALA A 90 20.05 3.32 9.06
CA ALA A 90 20.57 4.14 10.15
C ALA A 90 21.08 3.26 11.28
N PRO A 91 22.07 3.71 12.07
CA PRO A 91 22.43 3.02 13.30
C PRO A 91 21.23 3.01 14.25
N GLY A 92 20.98 1.86 14.88
CA GLY A 92 19.93 1.75 15.89
C GLY A 92 20.27 2.56 17.14
N LEU A 93 19.27 3.00 17.88
CA LEU A 93 19.46 3.81 19.08
C LEU A 93 20.18 3.02 20.18
N ASP A 94 20.03 1.72 20.17
CA ASP A 94 20.63 0.78 21.13
C ASP A 94 21.77 -0.04 20.52
N GLY A 95 22.31 0.39 19.39
CA GLY A 95 23.25 -0.36 18.56
C GLY A 95 22.54 -1.14 17.46
N GLY A 96 23.30 -1.81 16.61
CA GLY A 96 22.73 -2.50 15.46
C GLY A 96 22.41 -1.58 14.30
N VAL A 97 21.68 -2.09 13.32
CA VAL A 97 21.33 -1.36 12.09
C VAL A 97 19.83 -1.43 11.86
N VAL A 98 19.23 -0.28 11.60
CA VAL A 98 17.83 -0.18 11.22
C VAL A 98 17.73 0.08 9.71
N MET A 99 16.97 -0.75 9.02
CA MET A 99 16.69 -0.58 7.60
C MET A 99 15.30 0.02 7.44
N PHE A 100 15.21 1.12 6.69
CA PHE A 100 13.94 1.79 6.43
C PHE A 100 13.29 1.21 5.19
N GLY A 101 12.01 0.84 5.27
CA GLY A 101 11.23 0.42 4.11
C GLY A 101 10.94 1.57 3.16
N GLN A 102 10.61 1.23 1.93
CA GLN A 102 10.21 2.23 0.95
C GLN A 102 8.81 2.76 1.24
N ARG A 103 8.64 4.08 1.13
CA ARG A 103 7.33 4.72 1.33
C ARG A 103 6.46 4.52 0.09
N THR A 104 5.48 3.64 0.18
CA THR A 104 4.59 3.32 -0.94
C THR A 104 3.59 4.44 -1.24
N SER A 105 3.26 5.27 -0.24
CA SER A 105 2.32 6.39 -0.42
C SER A 105 2.81 7.47 -1.39
N LYS A 106 4.11 7.51 -1.67
CA LYS A 106 4.72 8.46 -2.60
C LYS A 106 5.17 7.83 -3.92
N MET A 107 4.82 6.57 -4.15
CA MET A 107 5.20 5.91 -5.38
C MET A 107 4.44 6.45 -6.58
N THR A 108 5.14 6.55 -7.71
CA THR A 108 4.51 6.81 -9.00
C THR A 108 3.73 5.59 -9.48
N VAL A 109 2.88 5.76 -10.49
CA VAL A 109 2.18 4.63 -11.11
C VAL A 109 3.19 3.59 -11.63
N ARG A 110 4.26 4.04 -12.28
CA ARG A 110 5.30 3.16 -12.81
C ARG A 110 5.95 2.34 -11.69
N GLN A 111 6.26 2.98 -10.57
CA GLN A 111 6.84 2.27 -9.41
C GLN A 111 5.88 1.24 -8.82
N MET A 112 4.60 1.57 -8.75
CA MET A 112 3.58 0.63 -8.28
C MET A 112 3.45 -0.58 -9.23
N VAL A 113 3.47 -0.35 -10.53
CA VAL A 113 3.48 -1.42 -11.53
C VAL A 113 4.68 -2.35 -11.33
N GLU A 114 5.85 -1.78 -11.10
CA GLU A 114 7.07 -2.56 -10.85
C GLU A 114 6.97 -3.39 -9.57
N VAL A 115 6.36 -2.84 -8.52
CA VAL A 115 6.14 -3.58 -7.27
C VAL A 115 5.19 -4.75 -7.50
N ILE A 116 4.07 -4.52 -8.21
CA ILE A 116 3.10 -5.57 -8.51
C ILE A 116 3.75 -6.68 -9.36
N GLU A 117 4.54 -6.33 -10.35
CA GLU A 117 5.28 -7.28 -11.17
C GLU A 117 6.28 -8.09 -10.34
N ALA A 118 6.97 -7.43 -9.42
CA ALA A 118 7.92 -8.09 -8.53
C ALA A 118 7.23 -9.08 -7.59
N ILE A 119 6.07 -8.71 -7.02
CA ILE A 119 5.28 -9.62 -6.19
C ILE A 119 4.83 -10.82 -7.00
N TYR A 120 4.34 -10.59 -8.21
CA TYR A 120 3.90 -11.66 -9.10
C TYR A 120 5.05 -12.62 -9.42
N TRP A 121 6.20 -12.08 -9.78
CA TRP A 121 7.39 -12.89 -10.07
C TRP A 121 7.81 -13.72 -8.86
N PHE A 122 7.96 -13.08 -7.71
CA PHE A 122 8.39 -13.77 -6.49
C PHE A 122 7.38 -14.82 -6.05
N GLY A 123 6.10 -14.47 -6.03
CA GLY A 123 5.03 -15.38 -5.64
C GLY A 123 4.93 -16.59 -6.57
N THR A 124 5.11 -16.38 -7.86
CA THR A 124 5.13 -17.46 -8.84
C THR A 124 6.29 -18.43 -8.55
N GLN A 125 7.47 -17.89 -8.21
CA GLN A 125 8.62 -18.70 -7.82
C GLN A 125 8.33 -19.55 -6.57
N GLN A 126 7.53 -19.02 -5.65
CA GLN A 126 7.17 -19.68 -4.40
C GLN A 126 5.92 -20.57 -4.53
N GLY A 127 5.34 -20.68 -5.70
CA GLY A 127 4.13 -21.48 -5.92
C GLY A 127 2.85 -20.86 -5.36
N VAL A 128 2.81 -19.55 -5.20
CA VAL A 128 1.64 -18.85 -4.70
C VAL A 128 0.50 -18.89 -5.72
N LYS A 129 -0.70 -19.21 -5.25
CA LYS A 129 -1.94 -19.10 -6.02
C LYS A 129 -2.57 -17.75 -5.72
N PHE A 130 -2.48 -16.84 -6.67
CA PHE A 130 -3.01 -15.50 -6.50
C PHE A 130 -4.54 -15.50 -6.54
N SER A 131 -5.15 -14.74 -5.63
CA SER A 131 -6.59 -14.56 -5.56
C SER A 131 -7.12 -13.85 -6.80
N GLU A 132 -8.44 -13.88 -6.99
CA GLU A 132 -9.08 -13.16 -8.09
C GLU A 132 -8.79 -11.66 -8.03
N LYS A 133 -8.84 -11.06 -6.84
CA LYS A 133 -8.50 -9.65 -6.65
C LYS A 133 -7.07 -9.34 -7.06
N SER A 134 -6.13 -10.22 -6.70
CA SER A 134 -4.73 -10.08 -7.09
C SER A 134 -4.55 -10.20 -8.59
N ARG A 135 -5.24 -11.13 -9.24
CA ARG A 135 -5.17 -11.32 -10.69
C ARG A 135 -5.64 -10.09 -11.47
N LEU A 136 -6.67 -9.40 -10.97
CA LEU A 136 -7.13 -8.15 -11.56
C LEU A 136 -6.04 -7.09 -11.52
N GLU A 137 -5.31 -6.99 -10.41
CA GLU A 137 -4.25 -6.01 -10.28
C GLU A 137 -3.01 -6.37 -11.11
N ILE A 138 -2.70 -7.66 -11.21
CA ILE A 138 -1.63 -8.14 -12.09
C ILE A 138 -1.95 -7.82 -13.56
N GLU A 139 -3.18 -8.04 -13.98
CA GLU A 139 -3.64 -7.71 -15.33
C GLU A 139 -3.55 -6.21 -15.60
N TRP A 140 -3.99 -5.41 -14.65
CA TRP A 140 -3.88 -3.95 -14.74
C TRP A 140 -2.42 -3.51 -14.94
N ALA A 141 -1.50 -4.06 -14.14
CA ALA A 141 -0.08 -3.72 -14.23
C ALA A 141 0.51 -4.08 -15.59
N LYS A 142 0.13 -5.26 -16.10
CA LYS A 142 0.57 -5.73 -17.41
C LYS A 142 0.08 -4.82 -18.52
N GLU A 143 -1.21 -4.48 -18.53
CA GLU A 143 -1.80 -3.57 -19.52
C GLU A 143 -1.16 -2.19 -19.47
N TRP A 144 -0.94 -1.68 -18.26
CA TRP A 144 -0.27 -0.38 -18.09
C TRP A 144 1.13 -0.40 -18.69
N GLY A 145 1.90 -1.46 -18.43
CA GLY A 145 3.25 -1.61 -18.98
C GLY A 145 3.26 -1.67 -20.51
N GLU A 146 2.29 -2.36 -21.11
CA GLU A 146 2.14 -2.43 -22.58
C GLU A 146 1.84 -1.07 -23.19
N GLN A 147 1.07 -0.21 -22.48
CA GLN A 147 0.68 1.12 -22.97
C GLN A 147 1.77 2.18 -22.74
N HIS A 148 2.61 2.01 -21.73
CA HIS A 148 3.57 3.03 -21.27
C HIS A 148 5.03 2.58 -21.35
N GLY A 149 5.22 1.35 -21.75
CA GLY A 149 6.55 0.77 -21.94
C GLY A 149 7.05 1.02 -23.33
#